data_97ae8fe369376c5be623ff9c847b3a0c
#
_entry.id   97ae8fe369376c5be623ff9c847b3a0c
#
_cell.length_a   1.000
_cell.length_b   1.000
_cell.length_c   1.000
_cell.angle_alpha   90.00
_cell.angle_beta   90.00
_cell.angle_gamma   90.00
#
_symmetry.space_group_name_H-M   'P 1'
#
loop_
_entity.id
_entity.type
_entity.pdbx_description
1 polymer ?
#
loop_
_entity_poly.entity_id
_entity_poly.type
_entity_poly.pdbx_seq_one_letter_code
_entity_poly.pdbx_strand_id
1 'polypeptide(L)'
;YYRSKWAQLDLKSANQLLDDMGLVKRDSRGIRLLPDGKPLNLIIETAGESTEQTDILELIHDSWLKIGIKIYSKPSQRNVFRNRIFSGETAISIWSGIENGLASANSSPAEFAPTTQQLLQWPKWGQHFETGGKAGQNPNDPFAMELLKLYRDWRAEPIFAKRKDIWEKVLDIHTEQVYSIGLIAGVLQPVVVSNNLKNVPIKGIYNWNPGAHFGIYSPDTFWFKTLPTNSMER
;
A
#
# COMPACT_ATOMS: atom_id res chain seq x y z
N TYR A 1 3.45 -6.76 16.99
CA TYR A 1 4.70 -7.10 16.30
C TYR A 1 4.71 -6.53 14.87
N TYR A 2 3.86 -6.99 13.97
CA TYR A 2 3.86 -6.61 12.54
C TYR A 2 3.76 -5.11 12.28
N ARG A 3 2.99 -4.35 13.08
CA ARG A 3 2.83 -2.90 12.93
C ARG A 3 4.05 -2.08 13.35
N SER A 4 4.91 -2.62 14.17
CA SER A 4 5.95 -1.85 14.87
C SER A 4 7.37 -2.26 14.52
N LYS A 5 7.60 -3.37 13.83
CA LYS A 5 8.94 -3.92 13.61
C LYS A 5 9.90 -2.91 12.95
N TRP A 6 9.46 -2.17 11.96
CA TRP A 6 10.29 -1.17 11.25
C TRP A 6 9.73 0.26 11.38
N ALA A 7 8.86 0.52 12.36
CA ALA A 7 8.14 1.78 12.50
C ALA A 7 8.90 2.86 13.31
N GLN A 8 10.13 2.60 13.71
CA GLN A 8 10.96 3.55 14.45
C GLN A 8 12.02 4.16 13.55
N LEU A 9 12.24 5.48 13.69
CA LEU A 9 13.33 6.16 13.01
C LEU A 9 14.67 5.77 13.67
N ASP A 10 15.43 4.92 13.02
CA ASP A 10 16.76 4.47 13.45
C ASP A 10 17.81 4.76 12.37
N LEU A 11 18.32 5.99 12.38
CA LEU A 11 19.33 6.42 11.42
C LEU A 11 20.66 5.67 11.59
N LYS A 12 20.96 5.19 12.79
CA LYS A 12 22.19 4.44 13.05
C LYS A 12 22.14 3.08 12.38
N SER A 13 21.09 2.31 12.62
CA SER A 13 20.91 1.01 11.97
C SER A 13 20.76 1.13 10.45
N ALA A 14 20.07 2.17 9.97
CA ALA A 14 19.95 2.42 8.54
C ALA A 14 21.31 2.70 7.87
N ASN A 15 22.18 3.50 8.51
CA ASN A 15 23.53 3.73 8.01
C ASN A 15 24.37 2.43 8.04
N GLN A 16 24.27 1.64 9.10
CA GLN A 16 25.01 0.37 9.21
C GLN A 16 24.60 -0.60 8.09
N LEU A 17 23.29 -0.76 7.84
CA LEU A 17 22.81 -1.62 6.76
C LEU A 17 23.33 -1.17 5.38
N LEU A 18 23.37 0.13 5.12
CA LEU A 18 23.93 0.67 3.88
C LEU A 18 25.44 0.46 3.77
N ASP A 19 26.16 0.55 4.88
CA ASP A 19 27.59 0.25 4.93
C ASP A 19 27.85 -1.25 4.70
N ASP A 20 27.05 -2.13 5.28
CA ASP A 20 27.11 -3.58 5.09
C ASP A 20 26.82 -3.99 3.64
N MET A 21 25.96 -3.21 2.94
CA MET A 21 25.72 -3.34 1.49
C MET A 21 26.92 -2.86 0.63
N GLY A 22 27.99 -2.33 1.23
CA GLY A 22 29.15 -1.80 0.53
C GLY A 22 29.01 -0.34 0.08
N LEU A 23 27.94 0.37 0.46
CA LEU A 23 27.69 1.76 0.07
C LEU A 23 28.36 2.76 1.03
N VAL A 24 29.62 2.54 1.37
CA VAL A 24 30.38 3.31 2.39
C VAL A 24 30.81 4.69 1.88
N LYS A 25 31.22 4.77 0.60
CA LYS A 25 31.76 6.00 0.01
C LYS A 25 30.65 7.03 -0.20
N ARG A 26 31.00 8.33 -0.01
CA ARG A 26 30.06 9.45 -0.24
C ARG A 26 30.71 10.53 -1.12
N ASP A 27 29.90 11.27 -1.86
CA ASP A 27 30.35 12.46 -2.59
C ASP A 27 30.48 13.68 -1.64
N SER A 28 30.92 14.82 -2.22
CA SER A 28 31.09 16.08 -1.47
C SER A 28 29.79 16.63 -0.85
N ARG A 29 28.62 16.14 -1.27
CA ARG A 29 27.31 16.51 -0.74
C ARG A 29 26.80 15.51 0.33
N GLY A 30 27.61 14.50 0.66
CA GLY A 30 27.23 13.45 1.60
C GLY A 30 26.37 12.33 1.01
N ILE A 31 26.12 12.32 -0.31
CA ILE A 31 25.37 11.27 -0.97
C ILE A 31 26.24 10.02 -1.16
N ARG A 32 25.74 8.86 -0.80
CA ARG A 32 26.43 7.58 -0.98
C ARG A 32 26.69 7.28 -2.45
N LEU A 33 27.78 6.61 -2.73
CA LEU A 33 28.17 6.23 -4.09
C LEU A 33 27.86 4.75 -4.32
N LEU A 34 27.31 4.47 -5.48
CA LEU A 34 27.16 3.13 -6.01
C LEU A 34 28.53 2.53 -6.39
N PRO A 35 28.65 1.21 -6.61
CA PRO A 35 29.91 0.58 -7.01
C PRO A 35 30.53 1.17 -8.29
N ASP A 36 29.73 1.70 -9.18
CA ASP A 36 30.17 2.38 -10.42
C ASP A 36 30.60 3.85 -10.20
N GLY A 37 30.59 4.33 -8.96
CA GLY A 37 30.96 5.70 -8.59
C GLY A 37 29.87 6.73 -8.75
N LYS A 38 28.69 6.37 -9.24
CA LYS A 38 27.55 7.29 -9.34
C LYS A 38 26.89 7.51 -7.97
N PRO A 39 26.31 8.71 -7.74
CA PRO A 39 25.58 8.97 -6.52
C PRO A 39 24.30 8.11 -6.42
N LEU A 40 24.00 7.64 -5.22
CA LEU A 40 22.79 6.87 -4.92
C LEU A 40 21.57 7.81 -4.98
N ASN A 41 21.01 7.88 -6.16
CA ASN A 41 19.79 8.63 -6.45
C ASN A 41 18.67 7.65 -6.75
N LEU A 42 17.52 7.80 -6.06
CA LEU A 42 16.35 6.99 -6.27
C LEU A 42 15.22 7.82 -6.90
N ILE A 43 14.59 7.28 -7.91
CA ILE A 43 13.43 7.90 -8.55
C ILE A 43 12.19 7.21 -8.00
N ILE A 44 11.27 7.99 -7.43
CA ILE A 44 9.96 7.52 -6.97
C ILE A 44 8.90 8.04 -7.93
N GLU A 45 8.26 7.13 -8.64
CA GLU A 45 7.22 7.47 -9.60
C GLU A 45 5.87 7.65 -8.91
N THR A 46 5.09 8.64 -9.35
CA THR A 46 3.76 8.95 -8.83
C THR A 46 2.78 9.21 -9.97
N ALA A 47 1.48 9.08 -9.71
CA ALA A 47 0.44 9.48 -10.65
C ALA A 47 0.21 11.01 -10.70
N GLY A 48 0.88 11.78 -9.85
CA GLY A 48 0.77 13.24 -9.84
C GLY A 48 -0.58 13.81 -9.42
N GLU A 49 -1.45 13.01 -8.81
CA GLU A 49 -2.84 13.38 -8.50
C GLU A 49 -3.05 13.81 -7.03
N SER A 50 -2.09 13.54 -6.17
CA SER A 50 -2.19 13.81 -4.72
C SER A 50 -1.06 14.71 -4.26
N THR A 51 -1.41 15.87 -3.73
CA THR A 51 -0.47 16.77 -3.05
C THR A 51 0.07 16.14 -1.76
N GLU A 52 -0.75 15.36 -1.05
CA GLU A 52 -0.34 14.63 0.16
C GLU A 52 0.82 13.67 -0.13
N GLN A 53 0.77 12.95 -1.25
CA GLN A 53 1.86 12.07 -1.64
C GLN A 53 3.14 12.85 -1.93
N THR A 54 3.03 14.02 -2.55
CA THR A 54 4.17 14.89 -2.82
C THR A 54 4.79 15.39 -1.53
N ASP A 55 3.98 15.89 -0.61
CA ASP A 55 4.44 16.39 0.70
C ASP A 55 5.11 15.28 1.53
N ILE A 56 4.55 14.07 1.51
CA ILE A 56 5.17 12.90 2.16
C ILE A 56 6.53 12.57 1.55
N LEU A 57 6.66 12.63 0.22
CA LEU A 57 7.93 12.36 -0.45
C LEU A 57 9.01 13.39 -0.10
N GLU A 58 8.65 14.66 0.11
CA GLU A 58 9.58 15.69 0.59
C GLU A 58 10.10 15.35 2.02
N LEU A 59 9.21 14.95 2.92
CA LEU A 59 9.59 14.52 4.27
C LEU A 59 10.51 13.27 4.26
N ILE A 60 10.21 12.32 3.37
CA ILE A 60 11.05 11.13 3.18
C ILE A 60 12.40 11.54 2.61
N HIS A 61 12.44 12.42 1.61
CA HIS A 61 13.66 12.97 1.03
C HIS A 61 14.58 13.54 2.11
N ASP A 62 14.06 14.42 2.97
CA ASP A 62 14.83 15.03 4.05
C ASP A 62 15.35 14.00 5.07
N SER A 63 14.58 12.98 5.33
CA SER A 63 14.98 11.89 6.23
C SER A 63 16.09 11.02 5.61
N TRP A 64 15.95 10.69 4.33
CA TRP A 64 16.89 9.81 3.63
C TRP A 64 18.19 10.51 3.23
N LEU A 65 18.18 11.84 3.06
CA LEU A 65 19.43 12.62 2.91
C LEU A 65 20.36 12.43 4.11
N LYS A 66 19.84 12.28 5.31
CA LYS A 66 20.65 12.04 6.54
C LYS A 66 21.45 10.74 6.50
N ILE A 67 21.00 9.77 5.73
CA ILE A 67 21.69 8.50 5.52
C ILE A 67 22.40 8.43 4.15
N GLY A 68 22.40 9.52 3.39
CA GLY A 68 23.11 9.65 2.12
C GLY A 68 22.35 9.12 0.89
N ILE A 69 21.04 9.03 0.95
CA ILE A 69 20.19 8.66 -0.19
C ILE A 69 19.46 9.90 -0.66
N LYS A 70 19.52 10.19 -1.96
CA LYS A 70 18.77 11.27 -2.57
C LYS A 70 17.57 10.74 -3.35
N ILE A 71 16.40 11.31 -3.10
CA ILE A 71 15.15 10.96 -3.80
C ILE A 71 14.81 12.02 -4.83
N TYR A 72 14.28 11.59 -5.95
CA TYR A 72 13.61 12.43 -6.94
C TYR A 72 12.18 11.94 -7.14
N SER A 73 11.21 12.81 -6.97
CA SER A 73 9.82 12.53 -7.35
C SER A 73 9.67 12.70 -8.87
N LYS A 74 8.99 11.72 -9.50
CA LYS A 74 8.67 11.75 -10.93
C LYS A 74 7.17 11.60 -11.13
N PRO A 75 6.41 12.71 -11.07
CA PRO A 75 4.98 12.66 -11.34
C PRO A 75 4.73 12.46 -12.84
N SER A 76 3.68 11.73 -13.15
CA SER A 76 3.19 11.55 -14.52
C SER A 76 1.68 11.38 -14.52
N GLN A 77 1.05 11.43 -15.70
CA GLN A 77 -0.37 11.09 -15.79
C GLN A 77 -0.62 9.64 -15.38
N ARG A 78 -1.76 9.36 -14.74
CA ARG A 78 -2.13 8.04 -14.22
C ARG A 78 -1.94 6.90 -15.23
N ASN A 79 -2.33 7.11 -16.48
CA ASN A 79 -2.20 6.08 -17.51
C ASN A 79 -0.72 5.80 -17.85
N VAL A 80 0.12 6.84 -17.94
CA VAL A 80 1.56 6.70 -18.16
C VAL A 80 2.20 5.98 -16.98
N PHE A 81 1.88 6.41 -15.75
CA PHE A 81 2.34 5.78 -14.51
C PHE A 81 1.99 4.28 -14.47
N ARG A 82 0.72 3.93 -14.71
CA ARG A 82 0.29 2.53 -14.71
C ARG A 82 0.94 1.70 -15.80
N ASN A 83 1.07 2.23 -17.01
CA ASN A 83 1.73 1.51 -18.10
C ASN A 83 3.19 1.19 -17.77
N ARG A 84 3.92 2.13 -17.15
CA ARG A 84 5.30 1.90 -16.72
C ARG A 84 5.40 0.85 -15.62
N ILE A 85 4.47 0.85 -14.67
CA ILE A 85 4.40 -0.20 -13.64
C ILE A 85 4.12 -1.55 -14.30
N PHE A 86 3.09 -1.64 -15.14
CA PHE A 86 2.70 -2.91 -15.79
C PHE A 86 3.77 -3.45 -16.73
N SER A 87 4.59 -2.59 -17.35
CA SER A 87 5.75 -3.01 -18.13
C SER A 87 6.92 -3.51 -17.26
N GLY A 88 6.91 -3.22 -15.95
CA GLY A 88 8.00 -3.56 -15.02
C GLY A 88 9.17 -2.56 -15.05
N GLU A 89 8.96 -1.36 -15.60
CA GLU A 89 10.00 -0.32 -15.70
C GLU A 89 10.16 0.52 -14.42
N THR A 90 9.15 0.51 -13.55
CA THR A 90 9.15 1.30 -12.31
C THR A 90 9.81 0.52 -11.18
N ALA A 91 10.88 1.05 -10.63
CA ALA A 91 11.58 0.45 -9.50
C ALA A 91 10.90 0.78 -8.15
N ILE A 92 10.49 2.04 -7.96
CA ILE A 92 9.84 2.51 -6.73
C ILE A 92 8.67 3.42 -7.12
N SER A 93 7.54 3.22 -6.48
CA SER A 93 6.37 4.07 -6.65
C SER A 93 5.70 4.38 -5.31
N ILE A 94 4.93 5.46 -5.26
CA ILE A 94 4.02 5.76 -4.16
C ILE A 94 2.58 5.66 -4.65
N TRP A 95 1.73 5.05 -3.84
CA TRP A 95 0.31 4.88 -4.11
C TRP A 95 -0.49 4.82 -2.81
N SER A 96 -1.83 4.77 -2.91
CA SER A 96 -2.68 4.39 -1.79
C SER A 96 -2.31 3.00 -1.28
N GLY A 97 -2.50 2.77 0.00
CA GLY A 97 -2.19 1.50 0.64
C GLY A 97 -3.05 0.34 0.14
N ILE A 98 -2.88 -0.80 0.75
CA ILE A 98 -3.66 -2.02 0.51
C ILE A 98 -5.12 -1.73 0.83
N GLU A 99 -6.01 -2.10 -0.09
CA GLU A 99 -7.43 -1.74 -0.07
C GLU A 99 -8.30 -2.72 0.72
N ASN A 100 -7.71 -3.71 1.34
CA ASN A 100 -8.40 -4.74 2.12
C ASN A 100 -8.84 -4.21 3.49
N GLY A 101 -10.07 -3.75 3.58
CA GLY A 101 -10.52 -2.90 4.66
C GLY A 101 -10.87 -3.55 5.99
N LEU A 102 -11.14 -4.82 6.05
CA LEU A 102 -11.48 -5.52 7.29
C LEU A 102 -10.37 -6.50 7.67
N ALA A 103 -9.61 -6.15 8.70
CA ALA A 103 -8.57 -7.02 9.24
C ALA A 103 -9.21 -8.26 9.93
N SER A 104 -9.39 -9.30 9.16
CA SER A 104 -9.95 -10.57 9.61
C SER A 104 -9.26 -11.73 8.90
N ALA A 105 -9.12 -12.87 9.56
CA ALA A 105 -8.60 -14.08 8.92
C ALA A 105 -9.48 -14.60 7.76
N ASN A 106 -10.73 -14.14 7.68
CA ASN A 106 -11.62 -14.39 6.54
C ASN A 106 -11.45 -13.41 5.38
N SER A 107 -10.71 -12.32 5.57
CA SER A 107 -10.36 -11.42 4.48
C SER A 107 -9.31 -12.06 3.59
N SER A 108 -9.46 -11.89 2.28
CA SER A 108 -8.56 -12.51 1.31
C SER A 108 -7.15 -11.92 1.39
N PRO A 109 -6.08 -12.75 1.44
CA PRO A 109 -4.70 -12.27 1.35
C PRO A 109 -4.26 -12.01 -0.11
N ALA A 110 -5.17 -11.89 -1.06
CA ALA A 110 -4.84 -11.71 -2.47
C ALA A 110 -3.92 -10.52 -2.75
N GLU A 111 -4.11 -9.41 -2.03
CA GLU A 111 -3.27 -8.21 -2.19
C GLU A 111 -1.88 -8.35 -1.56
N PHE A 112 -1.68 -9.39 -0.75
CA PHE A 112 -0.39 -9.72 -0.12
C PHE A 112 0.40 -10.80 -0.88
N ALA A 113 -0.06 -11.19 -2.06
CA ALA A 113 0.61 -12.15 -2.93
C ALA A 113 0.52 -11.68 -4.39
N PRO A 114 1.44 -12.05 -5.28
CA PRO A 114 1.43 -11.62 -6.67
C PRO A 114 0.30 -12.29 -7.47
N THR A 115 -0.94 -11.89 -7.21
CA THR A 115 -2.16 -12.52 -7.76
C THR A 115 -2.74 -11.79 -8.96
N THR A 116 -2.39 -10.52 -9.16
CA THR A 116 -2.88 -9.71 -10.29
C THR A 116 -1.86 -8.66 -10.72
N GLN A 117 -1.88 -8.28 -11.98
CA GLN A 117 -1.08 -7.21 -12.56
C GLN A 117 -1.34 -5.84 -11.91
N GLN A 118 -2.49 -5.66 -11.29
CA GLN A 118 -2.86 -4.39 -10.65
C GLN A 118 -2.05 -4.08 -9.38
N LEU A 119 -1.37 -5.07 -8.81
CA LEU A 119 -0.51 -4.91 -7.64
C LEU A 119 0.83 -4.30 -8.05
N LEU A 120 1.17 -3.14 -7.48
CA LEU A 120 2.31 -2.33 -7.89
C LEU A 120 3.67 -2.97 -7.56
N GLN A 121 3.70 -3.84 -6.55
CA GLN A 121 4.94 -4.47 -6.06
C GLN A 121 5.51 -5.50 -7.06
N TRP A 122 4.65 -6.20 -7.80
CA TRP A 122 5.04 -7.34 -8.64
C TRP A 122 4.12 -7.56 -9.86
N PRO A 123 3.93 -6.53 -10.69
CA PRO A 123 2.92 -6.54 -11.75
C PRO A 123 3.13 -7.68 -12.76
N LYS A 124 4.38 -8.03 -13.08
CA LYS A 124 4.68 -9.11 -14.04
C LYS A 124 4.39 -10.49 -13.46
N TRP A 125 4.65 -10.70 -12.18
CA TRP A 125 4.33 -11.95 -11.50
C TRP A 125 2.82 -12.11 -11.31
N GLY A 126 2.13 -11.02 -10.97
CA GLY A 126 0.68 -10.98 -10.89
C GLY A 126 0.02 -11.27 -12.24
N GLN A 127 0.53 -10.69 -13.33
CA GLN A 127 0.07 -10.98 -14.69
C GLN A 127 0.24 -12.46 -15.05
N HIS A 128 1.36 -13.06 -14.66
CA HIS A 128 1.60 -14.49 -14.89
C HIS A 128 0.57 -15.35 -14.16
N PHE A 129 0.31 -15.03 -12.90
CA PHE A 129 -0.66 -15.77 -12.10
C PHE A 129 -2.09 -15.64 -12.64
N GLU A 130 -2.59 -14.43 -12.88
CA GLU A 130 -3.98 -14.20 -13.33
C GLU A 130 -4.24 -14.73 -14.74
N THR A 131 -3.22 -14.80 -15.60
CA THR A 131 -3.36 -15.32 -16.96
C THR A 131 -3.08 -16.84 -17.07
N GLY A 132 -2.81 -17.50 -15.95
CA GLY A 132 -2.43 -18.93 -15.96
C GLY A 132 -1.15 -19.19 -16.74
N GLY A 133 -0.19 -18.28 -16.67
CA GLY A 133 1.12 -18.41 -17.32
C GLY A 133 1.17 -17.97 -18.78
N LYS A 134 0.07 -17.43 -19.35
CA LYS A 134 0.02 -17.02 -20.76
C LYS A 134 0.73 -15.68 -21.01
N ALA A 135 0.88 -14.85 -19.99
CA ALA A 135 1.56 -13.55 -20.05
C ALA A 135 2.28 -13.27 -18.73
N GLY A 136 3.10 -12.20 -18.71
CA GLY A 136 3.87 -11.85 -17.53
C GLY A 136 5.14 -12.69 -17.37
N GLN A 137 5.62 -12.81 -16.15
CA GLN A 137 6.83 -13.55 -15.80
C GLN A 137 6.55 -14.46 -14.61
N ASN A 138 7.04 -15.69 -14.66
CA ASN A 138 6.94 -16.58 -13.51
C ASN A 138 7.77 -16.01 -12.34
N PRO A 139 7.24 -15.95 -11.12
CA PRO A 139 8.03 -15.53 -9.97
C PRO A 139 9.29 -16.40 -9.81
N ASN A 140 10.43 -15.75 -9.60
CA ASN A 140 11.72 -16.40 -9.30
C ASN A 140 12.19 -16.11 -7.87
N ASP A 141 11.41 -15.38 -7.10
CA ASP A 141 11.63 -15.11 -5.69
C ASP A 141 10.93 -16.17 -4.83
N PRO A 142 11.63 -16.87 -3.93
CA PRO A 142 11.06 -17.96 -3.14
C PRO A 142 9.95 -17.48 -2.19
N PHE A 143 10.05 -16.26 -1.66
CA PHE A 143 9.04 -15.71 -0.77
C PHE A 143 7.77 -15.32 -1.52
N ALA A 144 7.89 -14.76 -2.72
CA ALA A 144 6.75 -14.48 -3.59
C ALA A 144 6.01 -15.77 -4.00
N MET A 145 6.77 -16.85 -4.26
CA MET A 145 6.19 -18.17 -4.54
C MET A 145 5.47 -18.75 -3.32
N GLU A 146 6.04 -18.61 -2.11
CA GLU A 146 5.39 -19.05 -0.89
C GLU A 146 4.13 -18.22 -0.60
N LEU A 147 4.13 -16.90 -0.84
CA LEU A 147 2.93 -16.07 -0.73
C LEU A 147 1.81 -16.55 -1.66
N LEU A 148 2.12 -16.95 -2.90
CA LEU A 148 1.13 -17.53 -3.81
C LEU A 148 0.61 -18.88 -3.30
N LYS A 149 1.46 -19.69 -2.71
CA LYS A 149 1.05 -20.96 -2.08
C LYS A 149 0.13 -20.71 -0.91
N LEU A 150 0.51 -19.80 0.01
CA LEU A 150 -0.31 -19.41 1.17
C LEU A 150 -1.67 -18.84 0.74
N TYR A 151 -1.72 -18.07 -0.34
CA TYR A 151 -2.99 -17.60 -0.90
C TYR A 151 -3.88 -18.75 -1.37
N ARG A 152 -3.33 -19.76 -2.07
CA ARG A 152 -4.08 -20.96 -2.48
C ARG A 152 -4.55 -21.77 -1.29
N ASP A 153 -3.69 -21.97 -0.29
CA ASP A 153 -3.99 -22.70 0.93
C ASP A 153 -5.13 -22.00 1.69
N TRP A 154 -5.08 -20.67 1.81
CA TRP A 154 -6.14 -19.88 2.44
C TRP A 154 -7.49 -20.04 1.71
N ARG A 155 -7.47 -20.05 0.39
CA ARG A 155 -8.70 -20.26 -0.41
C ARG A 155 -9.35 -21.61 -0.18
N ALA A 156 -8.55 -22.63 0.05
CA ALA A 156 -9.00 -23.99 0.27
C ALA A 156 -9.38 -24.28 1.75
N GLU A 157 -8.94 -23.45 2.69
CA GLU A 157 -9.09 -23.68 4.12
C GLU A 157 -10.43 -23.15 4.64
N PRO A 158 -11.37 -23.99 5.13
CA PRO A 158 -12.64 -23.55 5.68
C PRO A 158 -12.57 -23.10 7.14
N ILE A 159 -11.53 -23.50 7.88
CA ILE A 159 -11.44 -23.32 9.33
C ILE A 159 -10.78 -21.99 9.66
N PHE A 160 -11.50 -21.11 10.36
CA PHE A 160 -11.04 -19.76 10.72
C PHE A 160 -9.68 -19.76 11.44
N ALA A 161 -9.48 -20.65 12.41
CA ALA A 161 -8.21 -20.71 13.15
C ALA A 161 -7.03 -21.02 12.23
N LYS A 162 -7.18 -21.95 11.30
CA LYS A 162 -6.13 -22.28 10.31
C LYS A 162 -5.90 -21.15 9.30
N ARG A 163 -6.95 -20.43 8.90
CA ARG A 163 -6.79 -19.20 8.10
C ARG A 163 -5.97 -18.14 8.84
N LYS A 164 -6.14 -18.02 10.16
CA LYS A 164 -5.32 -17.14 10.97
C LYS A 164 -3.85 -17.53 10.93
N ASP A 165 -3.53 -18.83 11.08
CA ASP A 165 -2.16 -19.34 10.99
C ASP A 165 -1.52 -19.06 9.61
N ILE A 166 -2.32 -19.15 8.55
CA ILE A 166 -1.87 -18.78 7.20
C ILE A 166 -1.56 -17.28 7.11
N TRP A 167 -2.46 -16.44 7.65
CA TRP A 167 -2.25 -14.99 7.67
C TRP A 167 -1.01 -14.59 8.48
N GLU A 168 -0.73 -15.24 9.61
CA GLU A 168 0.48 -14.99 10.39
C GLU A 168 1.73 -15.22 9.53
N LYS A 169 1.80 -16.30 8.77
CA LYS A 169 2.91 -16.58 7.84
C LYS A 169 3.02 -15.53 6.72
N VAL A 170 1.90 -15.09 6.15
CA VAL A 170 1.89 -14.01 5.16
C VAL A 170 2.47 -12.73 5.73
N LEU A 171 2.06 -12.35 6.94
CA LEU A 171 2.54 -11.15 7.63
C LEU A 171 4.02 -11.26 8.03
N ASP A 172 4.48 -12.45 8.44
CA ASP A 172 5.89 -12.71 8.70
C ASP A 172 6.76 -12.43 7.46
N ILE A 173 6.38 -13.00 6.31
CA ILE A 173 7.08 -12.78 5.06
C ILE A 173 7.13 -11.28 4.70
N HIS A 174 5.99 -10.59 4.74
CA HIS A 174 5.94 -9.15 4.44
C HIS A 174 6.77 -8.31 5.41
N THR A 175 6.82 -8.71 6.67
CA THR A 175 7.60 -8.02 7.69
C THR A 175 9.10 -8.20 7.49
N GLU A 176 9.54 -9.38 7.04
CA GLU A 176 10.96 -9.66 6.78
C GLU A 176 11.44 -9.12 5.43
N GLN A 177 10.63 -9.24 4.38
CA GLN A 177 11.01 -8.86 3.02
C GLN A 177 10.76 -7.38 2.69
N VAL A 178 9.87 -6.71 3.44
CA VAL A 178 9.53 -5.28 3.27
C VAL A 178 9.19 -4.92 1.81
N TYR A 179 8.34 -5.71 1.17
CA TYR A 179 7.89 -5.44 -0.21
C TYR A 179 7.16 -4.10 -0.38
N SER A 180 6.61 -3.59 0.70
CA SER A 180 5.97 -2.27 0.73
C SER A 180 6.23 -1.57 2.06
N ILE A 181 6.38 -0.26 2.01
CA ILE A 181 6.58 0.59 3.20
C ILE A 181 5.27 1.33 3.45
N GLY A 182 4.57 0.97 4.52
CA GLY A 182 3.39 1.68 4.97
C GLY A 182 3.78 2.98 5.67
N LEU A 183 3.26 4.11 5.19
CA LEU A 183 3.62 5.43 5.72
C LEU A 183 2.58 5.93 6.70
N ILE A 184 1.29 5.88 6.32
CA ILE A 184 0.19 6.43 7.10
C ILE A 184 -0.97 5.43 7.08
N ALA A 185 -1.58 5.23 8.25
CA ALA A 185 -2.78 4.40 8.39
C ALA A 185 -3.70 4.96 9.48
N GLY A 186 -5.00 4.71 9.34
CA GLY A 186 -6.00 5.02 10.35
C GLY A 186 -6.27 6.52 10.52
N VAL A 187 -6.04 7.32 9.49
CA VAL A 187 -6.39 8.75 9.48
C VAL A 187 -7.91 8.89 9.54
N LEU A 188 -8.38 9.72 10.47
CA LEU A 188 -9.81 10.00 10.58
C LEU A 188 -10.25 10.90 9.43
N GLN A 189 -11.23 10.43 8.65
CA GLN A 189 -11.90 11.22 7.62
C GLN A 189 -13.17 11.82 8.18
N PRO A 190 -13.32 13.16 8.24
CA PRO A 190 -14.56 13.77 8.63
C PRO A 190 -15.61 13.58 7.53
N VAL A 191 -16.81 13.16 7.93
CA VAL A 191 -17.96 13.05 7.04
C VAL A 191 -19.06 13.97 7.54
N VAL A 192 -19.45 14.91 6.71
CA VAL A 192 -20.51 15.85 7.03
C VAL A 192 -21.86 15.26 6.59
N VAL A 193 -22.77 15.16 7.54
CA VAL A 193 -24.10 14.57 7.31
C VAL A 193 -25.17 15.55 7.77
N SER A 194 -26.25 15.67 6.99
CA SER A 194 -27.42 16.46 7.42
C SER A 194 -28.00 15.90 8.72
N ASN A 195 -28.34 16.79 9.66
CA ASN A 195 -29.05 16.40 10.89
C ASN A 195 -30.41 15.74 10.64
N ASN A 196 -30.97 15.91 9.45
CA ASN A 196 -32.23 15.30 9.04
C ASN A 196 -32.04 13.91 8.45
N LEU A 197 -30.83 13.53 8.02
CA LEU A 197 -30.55 12.18 7.57
C LEU A 197 -30.40 11.24 8.77
N LYS A 198 -31.17 10.18 8.80
CA LYS A 198 -31.25 9.21 9.89
C LYS A 198 -30.66 7.87 9.48
N ASN A 199 -30.38 7.04 10.48
CA ASN A 199 -29.77 5.72 10.35
C ASN A 199 -28.33 5.74 9.81
N VAL A 200 -27.65 6.89 9.86
CA VAL A 200 -26.24 7.01 9.49
C VAL A 200 -25.37 6.68 10.71
N PRO A 201 -24.35 5.83 10.57
CA PRO A 201 -23.45 5.52 11.69
C PRO A 201 -22.61 6.76 12.10
N ILE A 202 -22.41 6.92 13.41
CA ILE A 202 -21.59 8.01 13.96
C ILE A 202 -20.09 7.78 13.68
N LYS A 203 -19.67 6.53 13.60
CA LYS A 203 -18.31 6.11 13.27
C LYS A 203 -18.37 4.91 12.35
N GLY A 204 -17.42 4.82 11.45
CA GLY A 204 -17.35 3.70 10.53
C GLY A 204 -15.98 3.52 9.93
N ILE A 205 -15.81 2.41 9.22
CA ILE A 205 -14.63 2.14 8.41
C ILE A 205 -14.89 2.73 7.03
N TYR A 206 -13.94 3.51 6.54
CA TYR A 206 -13.94 4.05 5.18
C TYR A 206 -12.70 3.54 4.45
N ASN A 207 -12.93 2.76 3.41
CA ASN A 207 -11.90 2.24 2.52
C ASN A 207 -12.54 1.77 1.20
N TRP A 208 -11.78 1.15 0.30
CA TRP A 208 -12.32 0.68 -0.97
C TRP A 208 -13.27 -0.50 -0.77
N ASN A 209 -12.80 -1.60 -0.23
CA ASN A 209 -13.61 -2.80 -0.03
C ASN A 209 -13.51 -3.31 1.42
N PRO A 210 -14.64 -3.58 2.07
CA PRO A 210 -16.03 -3.39 1.65
C PRO A 210 -16.60 -2.01 2.00
N GLY A 211 -15.77 -1.07 2.50
CA GLY A 211 -16.20 0.22 3.02
C GLY A 211 -16.44 1.31 1.97
N ALA A 212 -16.17 1.03 0.68
CA ALA A 212 -16.35 1.99 -0.39
C ALA A 212 -17.79 2.52 -0.43
N HIS A 213 -17.91 3.84 -0.54
CA HIS A 213 -19.21 4.53 -0.61
C HIS A 213 -20.18 4.16 0.53
N PHE A 214 -19.63 3.85 1.72
CA PHE A 214 -20.39 3.38 2.88
C PHE A 214 -21.15 2.07 2.67
N GLY A 215 -20.78 1.24 1.68
CA GLY A 215 -21.52 0.05 1.28
C GLY A 215 -21.83 -0.93 2.42
N ILE A 216 -20.89 -1.12 3.37
CA ILE A 216 -21.11 -1.98 4.55
C ILE A 216 -22.16 -1.43 5.55
N TYR A 217 -22.56 -0.18 5.41
CA TYR A 217 -23.53 0.49 6.28
C TYR A 217 -24.91 0.57 5.68
N SER A 218 -25.14 -0.10 4.53
CA SER A 218 -26.45 -0.17 3.86
C SER A 218 -27.07 1.21 3.66
N PRO A 219 -26.48 2.08 2.81
CA PRO A 219 -26.98 3.46 2.60
C PRO A 219 -28.42 3.51 2.08
N ASP A 220 -28.92 2.43 1.51
CA ASP A 220 -30.30 2.23 1.12
C ASP A 220 -31.28 2.24 2.31
N THR A 221 -30.78 2.07 3.53
CA THR A 221 -31.55 2.18 4.77
C THR A 221 -31.55 3.59 5.38
N PHE A 222 -30.79 4.54 4.80
CA PHE A 222 -30.76 5.92 5.28
C PHE A 222 -32.03 6.64 4.83
N TRP A 223 -32.59 7.49 5.68
CA TRP A 223 -33.81 8.21 5.38
C TRP A 223 -33.79 9.64 5.91
N PHE A 224 -34.46 10.54 5.23
CA PHE A 224 -34.62 11.91 5.70
C PHE A 224 -35.87 12.02 6.58
N LYS A 225 -35.68 12.58 7.77
CA LYS A 225 -36.81 13.01 8.57
C LYS A 225 -37.53 14.13 7.83
N THR A 226 -38.76 13.89 7.41
CA THR A 226 -39.64 14.94 6.84
C THR A 226 -39.81 16.06 7.87
N LEU A 227 -39.44 17.26 7.52
CA LEU A 227 -39.83 18.43 8.31
C LEU A 227 -41.36 18.55 8.18
N PRO A 228 -42.06 18.85 9.28
CA PRO A 228 -43.49 19.15 9.13
C PRO A 228 -43.58 20.30 8.14
N THR A 229 -44.34 20.10 7.10
CA THR A 229 -44.75 21.16 6.16
C THR A 229 -45.47 22.19 7.03
N ASN A 230 -44.84 23.33 7.31
CA ASN A 230 -45.59 24.47 7.80
C ASN A 230 -46.63 24.76 6.75
N SER A 231 -47.89 24.46 7.06
CA SER A 231 -49.01 24.97 6.33
C SER A 231 -48.82 26.50 6.30
N MET A 232 -48.41 27.04 5.16
CA MET A 232 -48.58 28.42 4.87
C MET A 232 -50.10 28.61 4.79
N GLU A 233 -50.74 28.93 5.92
CA GLU A 233 -52.03 29.55 5.91
C GLU A 233 -51.86 30.92 5.24
N ARG A 234 -52.65 31.13 4.22
CA ARG A 234 -52.77 32.34 3.41
C ARG A 234 -53.38 33.46 4.26
#